data_747f54653a55644ea1d8d99610980259
#
_entry.id   747f54653a55644ea1d8d99610980259
#
_cell.length_a   1.000
_cell.length_b   1.000
_cell.length_c   1.000
_cell.angle_alpha   90.00
_cell.angle_beta   90.00
_cell.angle_gamma   90.00
#
_symmetry.space_group_name_H-M   'P 1'
#
loop_
_entity.id
_entity.type
_entity.pdbx_description
1 polymer ?
#
loop_
_entity_poly.entity_id
_entity_poly.type
_entity_poly.pdbx_seq_one_letter_code
_entity_poly.pdbx_strand_id
1 'polypeptide(L)'
;MNIGVVGGGLMGHGIAYLLAAAGHAVGVYEPSAEIRASIPQRLKSIADLLEDDPALIKRISVHDTLASAVVDAAFVFEAAPEKLPLKQEIFAELEALTARDTILASNSSALPSTEIARHLTHRERVLGTHFWNPPHLVPLVEVIQTEWTSADVIARTMELLRDAGRSPVHVRRDIPGFIGNRLQHALKREAIAMLADGVADAETIDTVIKDGFGARLAVLGTFEQTDLVGVNLTLDIHETLLRHLDRSTEPHPYLRDLVARGKLGMRVGEGFRKWTPEQAQAVRDRLSRYLAGAAKARNAAAKAKR
;
A
#
# COMPACT_ATOMS: atom_id res chain seq x y z
N MET A 1 -19.65 -11.74 4.15
CA MET A 1 -19.57 -12.15 2.74
C MET A 1 -18.31 -12.98 2.52
N ASN A 2 -18.19 -13.68 1.39
CA ASN A 2 -16.97 -14.37 0.98
C ASN A 2 -16.08 -13.43 0.18
N ILE A 3 -14.77 -13.44 0.45
CA ILE A 3 -13.78 -12.62 -0.24
C ILE A 3 -12.59 -13.49 -0.63
N GLY A 4 -12.13 -13.36 -1.87
CA GLY A 4 -10.92 -14.01 -2.36
C GLY A 4 -9.70 -13.09 -2.18
N VAL A 5 -8.55 -13.67 -1.86
CA VAL A 5 -7.24 -12.98 -1.91
C VAL A 5 -6.28 -13.84 -2.72
N VAL A 6 -5.73 -13.27 -3.78
CA VAL A 6 -4.79 -13.96 -4.68
C VAL A 6 -3.36 -13.55 -4.35
N GLY A 7 -2.56 -14.51 -3.88
CA GLY A 7 -1.21 -14.28 -3.35
C GLY A 7 -1.20 -14.12 -1.84
N GLY A 8 -0.55 -15.06 -1.13
CA GLY A 8 -0.39 -15.07 0.34
C GLY A 8 0.90 -14.42 0.83
N GLY A 9 1.62 -13.72 -0.06
CA GLY A 9 2.91 -13.07 0.22
C GLY A 9 2.84 -11.90 1.19
N LEU A 10 3.75 -10.93 1.02
CA LEU A 10 3.93 -9.78 1.92
C LEU A 10 2.65 -8.96 2.14
N MET A 11 1.86 -8.75 1.09
CA MET A 11 0.63 -7.95 1.17
C MET A 11 -0.60 -8.81 1.45
N GLY A 12 -0.74 -9.95 0.74
CA GLY A 12 -1.97 -10.71 0.74
C GLY A 12 -2.38 -11.29 2.10
N HIS A 13 -1.44 -11.83 2.90
CA HIS A 13 -1.79 -12.32 4.24
C HIS A 13 -2.30 -11.20 5.16
N GLY A 14 -1.73 -9.98 5.05
CA GLY A 14 -2.20 -8.83 5.82
C GLY A 14 -3.55 -8.28 5.33
N ILE A 15 -3.82 -8.33 4.01
CA ILE A 15 -5.14 -8.00 3.42
C ILE A 15 -6.17 -9.04 3.89
N ALA A 16 -5.86 -10.33 3.83
CA ALA A 16 -6.73 -11.37 4.33
C ALA A 16 -7.05 -11.20 5.82
N TYR A 17 -6.04 -10.86 6.62
CA TYR A 17 -6.22 -10.61 8.06
C TYR A 17 -7.21 -9.46 8.32
N LEU A 18 -7.02 -8.31 7.70
CA LEU A 18 -7.87 -7.14 7.94
C LEU A 18 -9.34 -7.40 7.53
N LEU A 19 -9.57 -8.15 6.45
CA LEU A 19 -10.90 -8.50 5.99
C LEU A 19 -11.57 -9.53 6.92
N ALA A 20 -10.81 -10.51 7.42
CA ALA A 20 -11.30 -11.46 8.43
C ALA A 20 -11.63 -10.78 9.75
N ALA A 21 -10.83 -9.78 10.18
CA ALA A 21 -11.10 -8.96 11.35
C ALA A 21 -12.38 -8.13 11.19
N ALA A 22 -12.72 -7.72 9.96
CA ALA A 22 -13.99 -7.07 9.63
C ALA A 22 -15.20 -8.04 9.58
N GLY A 23 -14.98 -9.34 9.80
CA GLY A 23 -16.06 -10.33 9.90
C GLY A 23 -16.34 -11.12 8.62
N HIS A 24 -15.49 -10.99 7.60
CA HIS A 24 -15.65 -11.71 6.33
C HIS A 24 -15.01 -13.10 6.37
N ALA A 25 -15.54 -14.05 5.59
CA ALA A 25 -14.87 -15.31 5.28
C ALA A 25 -13.89 -15.05 4.12
N VAL A 26 -12.63 -15.46 4.27
CA VAL A 26 -11.57 -15.12 3.31
C VAL A 26 -10.87 -16.37 2.82
N GLY A 27 -10.92 -16.62 1.50
CA GLY A 27 -10.15 -17.65 0.81
C GLY A 27 -8.84 -17.04 0.27
N VAL A 28 -7.70 -17.58 0.67
CA VAL A 28 -6.37 -17.13 0.18
C VAL A 28 -5.80 -18.15 -0.77
N TYR A 29 -5.62 -17.79 -2.03
CA TYR A 29 -4.86 -18.58 -3.00
C TYR A 29 -3.38 -18.24 -2.94
N GLU A 30 -2.52 -19.26 -2.81
CA GLU A 30 -1.07 -19.12 -2.90
C GLU A 30 -0.48 -20.39 -3.57
N PRO A 31 0.18 -20.27 -4.74
CA PRO A 31 0.72 -21.43 -5.45
C PRO A 31 1.93 -22.07 -4.75
N SER A 32 2.74 -21.28 -4.02
CA SER A 32 3.92 -21.80 -3.31
C SER A 32 3.54 -22.54 -2.04
N ALA A 33 3.87 -23.83 -1.96
CA ALA A 33 3.64 -24.64 -0.75
C ALA A 33 4.38 -24.08 0.48
N GLU A 34 5.58 -23.52 0.29
CA GLU A 34 6.38 -22.91 1.35
C GLU A 34 5.68 -21.66 1.91
N ILE A 35 5.23 -20.77 1.03
CA ILE A 35 4.50 -19.56 1.45
C ILE A 35 3.19 -19.96 2.12
N ARG A 36 2.41 -20.91 1.54
CA ARG A 36 1.18 -21.41 2.15
C ARG A 36 1.39 -21.89 3.58
N ALA A 37 2.42 -22.70 3.80
CA ALA A 37 2.76 -23.22 5.13
C ALA A 37 3.11 -22.11 6.14
N SER A 38 3.61 -20.96 5.68
CA SER A 38 3.98 -19.84 6.54
C SER A 38 2.81 -18.92 6.91
N ILE A 39 1.70 -18.94 6.16
CA ILE A 39 0.57 -18.02 6.36
C ILE A 39 -0.03 -18.10 7.77
N PRO A 40 -0.33 -19.26 8.36
CA PRO A 40 -0.91 -19.34 9.69
C PRO A 40 -0.06 -18.65 10.76
N GLN A 41 1.27 -18.83 10.71
CA GLN A 41 2.17 -18.18 11.66
C GLN A 41 2.22 -16.66 11.45
N ARG A 42 2.19 -16.18 10.21
CA ARG A 42 2.14 -14.74 9.90
C ARG A 42 0.85 -14.10 10.41
N LEU A 43 -0.29 -14.77 10.21
CA LEU A 43 -1.59 -14.30 10.73
C LEU A 43 -1.60 -14.24 12.25
N LYS A 44 -1.04 -15.27 12.91
CA LYS A 44 -0.89 -15.29 14.37
C LYS A 44 -0.03 -14.12 14.84
N SER A 45 1.09 -13.85 14.19
CA SER A 45 1.97 -12.72 14.55
C SER A 45 1.26 -11.36 14.44
N ILE A 46 0.34 -11.19 13.47
CA ILE A 46 -0.48 -9.97 13.35
C ILE A 46 -1.48 -9.89 14.51
N ALA A 47 -2.18 -10.99 14.83
CA ALA A 47 -3.13 -11.03 15.95
C ALA A 47 -2.44 -10.71 17.28
N ASP A 48 -1.28 -11.31 17.53
CA ASP A 48 -0.48 -11.03 18.74
C ASP A 48 -0.03 -9.55 18.80
N LEU A 49 0.40 -8.97 17.67
CA LEU A 49 0.81 -7.56 17.57
C LEU A 49 -0.34 -6.58 17.84
N LEU A 50 -1.52 -6.89 17.34
CA LEU A 50 -2.71 -6.04 17.46
C LEU A 50 -3.52 -6.33 18.73
N GLU A 51 -3.18 -7.40 19.49
CA GLU A 51 -3.93 -7.88 20.66
C GLU A 51 -5.39 -8.22 20.29
N ASP A 52 -5.59 -8.75 19.09
CA ASP A 52 -6.90 -9.17 18.61
C ASP A 52 -7.22 -10.60 19.04
N ASP A 53 -8.52 -10.97 19.04
CA ASP A 53 -8.96 -12.35 19.27
C ASP A 53 -8.41 -13.28 18.18
N PRO A 54 -7.57 -14.28 18.53
CA PRO A 54 -7.02 -15.21 17.56
C PRO A 54 -8.09 -16.07 16.85
N ALA A 55 -9.31 -16.12 17.36
CA ALA A 55 -10.41 -16.83 16.72
C ALA A 55 -10.80 -16.24 15.36
N LEU A 56 -10.47 -14.96 15.09
CA LEU A 56 -10.73 -14.34 13.78
C LEU A 56 -9.96 -15.04 12.65
N ILE A 57 -8.79 -15.65 12.93
CA ILE A 57 -7.98 -16.36 11.93
C ILE A 57 -8.74 -17.58 11.37
N LYS A 58 -9.68 -18.16 12.12
CA LYS A 58 -10.52 -19.28 11.65
C LYS A 58 -11.43 -18.90 10.47
N ARG A 59 -11.58 -17.59 10.17
CA ARG A 59 -12.31 -17.11 9.00
C ARG A 59 -11.48 -17.13 7.73
N ILE A 60 -10.17 -17.46 7.84
CA ILE A 60 -9.24 -17.49 6.71
C ILE A 60 -8.94 -18.94 6.36
N SER A 61 -9.26 -19.32 5.15
CA SER A 61 -8.87 -20.60 4.54
C SER A 61 -7.77 -20.40 3.51
N VAL A 62 -6.82 -21.31 3.43
CA VAL A 62 -5.69 -21.23 2.50
C VAL A 62 -5.80 -22.35 1.46
N HIS A 63 -5.66 -21.99 0.20
CA HIS A 63 -5.93 -22.86 -0.94
C HIS A 63 -4.73 -22.92 -1.89
N ASP A 64 -4.58 -24.04 -2.58
CA ASP A 64 -3.57 -24.28 -3.61
C ASP A 64 -4.12 -24.14 -5.03
N THR A 65 -5.43 -23.94 -5.17
CA THR A 65 -6.08 -23.64 -6.46
C THR A 65 -6.83 -22.30 -6.38
N LEU A 66 -6.81 -21.55 -7.49
CA LEU A 66 -7.51 -20.28 -7.58
C LEU A 66 -9.02 -20.47 -7.44
N ALA A 67 -9.57 -21.47 -8.13
CA ALA A 67 -11.00 -21.76 -8.11
C ALA A 67 -11.54 -21.96 -6.69
N SER A 68 -10.84 -22.73 -5.84
CA SER A 68 -11.31 -22.99 -4.46
C SER A 68 -11.23 -21.76 -3.55
N ALA A 69 -10.33 -20.85 -3.84
CA ALA A 69 -10.16 -19.63 -3.03
C ALA A 69 -11.21 -18.55 -3.35
N VAL A 70 -11.81 -18.58 -4.55
CA VAL A 70 -12.73 -17.53 -5.01
C VAL A 70 -14.19 -18.00 -5.17
N VAL A 71 -14.50 -19.20 -4.70
CA VAL A 71 -15.88 -19.74 -4.72
C VAL A 71 -16.82 -18.75 -4.02
N ASP A 72 -17.89 -18.36 -4.71
CA ASP A 72 -18.93 -17.45 -4.23
C ASP A 72 -18.38 -16.12 -3.68
N ALA A 73 -17.19 -15.70 -4.11
CA ALA A 73 -16.59 -14.45 -3.67
C ALA A 73 -17.35 -13.25 -4.24
N ALA A 74 -17.73 -12.30 -3.36
CA ALA A 74 -18.27 -11.01 -3.77
C ALA A 74 -17.16 -10.02 -4.19
N PHE A 75 -15.96 -10.20 -3.65
CA PHE A 75 -14.76 -9.44 -3.97
C PHE A 75 -13.55 -10.36 -4.08
N VAL A 76 -12.63 -10.03 -4.99
CA VAL A 76 -11.32 -10.67 -5.06
C VAL A 76 -10.24 -9.59 -5.07
N PHE A 77 -9.30 -9.68 -4.13
CA PHE A 77 -8.13 -8.80 -4.05
C PHE A 77 -6.89 -9.54 -4.55
N GLU A 78 -6.30 -9.07 -5.64
CA GLU A 78 -5.09 -9.65 -6.22
C GLU A 78 -3.84 -8.94 -5.67
N ALA A 79 -2.92 -9.71 -5.08
CA ALA A 79 -1.65 -9.29 -4.51
C ALA A 79 -0.47 -10.18 -4.98
N ALA A 80 -0.53 -10.66 -6.23
CA ALA A 80 0.52 -11.42 -6.90
C ALA A 80 1.73 -10.52 -7.27
N PRO A 81 2.86 -11.10 -7.71
CA PRO A 81 4.02 -10.33 -8.12
C PRO A 81 3.72 -9.27 -9.19
N GLU A 82 4.46 -8.14 -9.13
CA GLU A 82 4.25 -6.96 -9.97
C GLU A 82 4.76 -7.19 -11.41
N LYS A 83 4.05 -8.05 -12.15
CA LYS A 83 4.33 -8.42 -13.54
C LYS A 83 3.04 -8.37 -14.34
N LEU A 84 2.97 -7.44 -15.32
CA LEU A 84 1.75 -7.22 -16.09
C LEU A 84 1.19 -8.49 -16.77
N PRO A 85 1.98 -9.31 -17.49
CA PRO A 85 1.46 -10.53 -18.11
C PRO A 85 0.84 -11.49 -17.08
N LEU A 86 1.50 -11.70 -15.94
CA LEU A 86 0.98 -12.57 -14.87
C LEU A 86 -0.34 -12.06 -14.31
N LYS A 87 -0.45 -10.74 -14.08
CA LYS A 87 -1.70 -10.15 -13.58
C LYS A 87 -2.82 -10.26 -14.61
N GLN A 88 -2.52 -10.07 -15.90
CA GLN A 88 -3.50 -10.26 -16.98
C GLN A 88 -4.00 -11.72 -17.06
N GLU A 89 -3.11 -12.71 -16.92
CA GLU A 89 -3.46 -14.13 -16.86
C GLU A 89 -4.36 -14.43 -15.66
N ILE A 90 -3.99 -13.96 -14.46
CA ILE A 90 -4.78 -14.13 -13.24
C ILE A 90 -6.17 -13.50 -13.40
N PHE A 91 -6.27 -12.28 -13.93
CA PHE A 91 -7.55 -11.59 -14.10
C PHE A 91 -8.45 -12.27 -15.15
N ALA A 92 -7.88 -12.82 -16.22
CA ALA A 92 -8.63 -13.63 -17.21
C ALA A 92 -9.18 -14.91 -16.56
N GLU A 93 -8.40 -15.61 -15.73
CA GLU A 93 -8.85 -16.78 -14.99
C GLU A 93 -9.94 -16.40 -13.94
N LEU A 94 -9.76 -15.30 -13.22
CA LEU A 94 -10.76 -14.78 -12.28
C LEU A 94 -12.07 -14.42 -12.99
N GLU A 95 -12.00 -13.83 -14.18
CA GLU A 95 -13.21 -13.52 -14.97
C GLU A 95 -14.02 -14.78 -15.29
N ALA A 96 -13.35 -15.88 -15.60
CA ALA A 96 -13.98 -17.15 -15.90
C ALA A 96 -14.52 -17.89 -14.67
N LEU A 97 -13.87 -17.73 -13.50
CA LEU A 97 -14.18 -18.46 -12.27
C LEU A 97 -15.20 -17.75 -11.37
N THR A 98 -15.42 -16.46 -11.54
CA THR A 98 -16.25 -15.67 -10.63
C THR A 98 -17.56 -15.20 -11.27
N ALA A 99 -18.59 -14.99 -10.45
CA ALA A 99 -19.84 -14.41 -10.89
C ALA A 99 -19.63 -13.01 -11.52
N ARG A 100 -20.53 -12.61 -12.41
CA ARG A 100 -20.41 -11.34 -13.15
C ARG A 100 -20.41 -10.10 -12.25
N ASP A 101 -21.05 -10.18 -11.11
CA ASP A 101 -21.14 -9.10 -10.11
C ASP A 101 -20.00 -9.11 -9.06
N THR A 102 -19.11 -10.11 -9.11
CA THR A 102 -17.89 -10.14 -8.30
C THR A 102 -16.95 -9.01 -8.70
N ILE A 103 -16.52 -8.21 -7.75
CA ILE A 103 -15.56 -7.12 -7.97
C ILE A 103 -14.13 -7.67 -7.94
N LEU A 104 -13.35 -7.35 -8.95
CA LEU A 104 -11.95 -7.76 -9.09
C LEU A 104 -11.03 -6.57 -8.87
N ALA A 105 -10.21 -6.63 -7.82
CA ALA A 105 -9.37 -5.52 -7.37
C ALA A 105 -7.89 -5.89 -7.41
N SER A 106 -7.05 -5.12 -8.12
CA SER A 106 -5.60 -5.33 -8.11
C SER A 106 -4.93 -4.48 -7.04
N ASN A 107 -4.04 -5.08 -6.24
CA ASN A 107 -3.16 -4.37 -5.32
C ASN A 107 -1.83 -3.96 -5.97
N SER A 108 -1.81 -3.71 -7.27
CA SER A 108 -0.63 -3.19 -7.94
C SER A 108 -0.20 -1.84 -7.37
N SER A 109 1.12 -1.61 -7.25
CA SER A 109 1.68 -0.34 -6.77
C SER A 109 2.10 0.61 -7.90
N ALA A 110 2.37 0.09 -9.09
CA ALA A 110 2.92 0.85 -10.21
C ALA A 110 2.21 0.59 -11.54
N LEU A 111 1.71 -0.64 -11.76
CA LEU A 111 1.02 -1.01 -12.99
C LEU A 111 -0.40 -0.44 -12.98
N PRO A 112 -0.80 0.30 -14.02
CA PRO A 112 -2.19 0.77 -14.14
C PRO A 112 -3.16 -0.40 -14.19
N SER A 113 -4.23 -0.32 -13.41
CA SER A 113 -5.30 -1.34 -13.40
C SER A 113 -6.04 -1.40 -14.74
N THR A 114 -6.05 -0.30 -15.48
CA THR A 114 -6.50 -0.23 -16.88
C THR A 114 -5.73 -1.21 -17.77
N GLU A 115 -4.40 -1.27 -17.64
CA GLU A 115 -3.60 -2.22 -18.42
C GLU A 115 -3.85 -3.68 -18.00
N ILE A 116 -4.08 -3.93 -16.71
CA ILE A 116 -4.42 -5.26 -16.20
C ILE A 116 -5.77 -5.73 -16.78
N ALA A 117 -6.76 -4.85 -16.83
CA ALA A 117 -8.11 -5.15 -17.28
C ALA A 117 -8.27 -5.14 -18.81
N ARG A 118 -7.26 -4.74 -19.58
CA ARG A 118 -7.36 -4.41 -21.02
C ARG A 118 -8.04 -5.49 -21.86
N HIS A 119 -7.79 -6.75 -21.57
CA HIS A 119 -8.25 -7.90 -22.37
C HIS A 119 -9.51 -8.59 -21.83
N LEU A 120 -10.06 -8.08 -20.72
CA LEU A 120 -11.27 -8.64 -20.13
C LEU A 120 -12.53 -8.21 -20.87
N THR A 121 -13.56 -9.03 -20.77
CA THR A 121 -14.90 -8.76 -21.32
C THR A 121 -15.69 -7.83 -20.39
N HIS A 122 -15.62 -8.10 -19.07
CA HIS A 122 -16.37 -7.39 -18.03
C HIS A 122 -15.47 -6.45 -17.23
N ARG A 123 -14.93 -5.43 -17.88
CA ARG A 123 -13.98 -4.45 -17.31
C ARG A 123 -14.63 -3.51 -16.30
N GLU A 124 -15.96 -3.34 -16.37
CA GLU A 124 -16.74 -2.47 -15.49
C GLU A 124 -16.66 -2.87 -14.01
N ARG A 125 -16.30 -4.13 -13.73
CA ARG A 125 -16.14 -4.69 -12.37
C ARG A 125 -14.70 -4.69 -11.86
N VAL A 126 -13.77 -4.13 -12.62
CA VAL A 126 -12.33 -4.12 -12.29
C VAL A 126 -11.89 -2.74 -11.83
N LEU A 127 -11.06 -2.71 -10.80
CA LEU A 127 -10.45 -1.50 -10.26
C LEU A 127 -9.11 -1.80 -9.58
N GLY A 128 -8.36 -0.77 -9.21
CA GLY A 128 -7.19 -0.90 -8.35
C GLY A 128 -7.55 -0.64 -6.88
N THR A 129 -6.88 -1.37 -5.98
CA THR A 129 -6.91 -1.11 -4.54
C THR A 129 -5.49 -1.15 -4.01
N HIS A 130 -4.82 -0.01 -4.01
CA HIS A 130 -3.44 0.08 -3.56
C HIS A 130 -3.39 0.23 -2.04
N PHE A 131 -3.14 -0.89 -1.37
CA PHE A 131 -2.85 -0.93 0.07
C PHE A 131 -1.39 -0.54 0.32
N TRP A 132 -1.13 0.09 1.46
CA TRP A 132 0.21 0.43 1.92
C TRP A 132 0.75 -0.62 2.88
N ASN A 133 2.04 -0.93 2.74
CA ASN A 133 2.70 -1.93 3.58
C ASN A 133 3.07 -1.37 4.97
N PRO A 134 2.75 -2.06 6.07
CA PRO A 134 1.95 -3.27 6.18
C PRO A 134 0.42 -2.98 6.14
N PRO A 135 -0.37 -3.74 5.34
CA PRO A 135 -1.77 -3.38 5.09
C PRO A 135 -2.68 -3.47 6.32
N HIS A 136 -2.35 -4.30 7.30
CA HIS A 136 -3.06 -4.41 8.57
C HIS A 136 -2.78 -3.23 9.52
N LEU A 137 -1.72 -2.46 9.32
CA LEU A 137 -1.34 -1.31 10.15
C LEU A 137 -1.65 0.03 9.49
N VAL A 138 -1.34 0.18 8.20
CA VAL A 138 -1.57 1.44 7.47
C VAL A 138 -3.02 1.53 7.01
N PRO A 139 -3.78 2.57 7.40
CA PRO A 139 -5.22 2.64 7.10
C PRO A 139 -5.53 3.03 5.66
N LEU A 140 -4.64 3.75 4.98
CA LEU A 140 -4.88 4.26 3.63
C LEU A 140 -5.03 3.12 2.63
N VAL A 141 -6.07 3.22 1.79
CA VAL A 141 -6.23 2.43 0.57
C VAL A 141 -6.62 3.37 -0.56
N GLU A 142 -5.81 3.43 -1.60
CA GLU A 142 -6.17 4.15 -2.81
C GLU A 142 -7.07 3.24 -3.66
N VAL A 143 -8.30 3.67 -3.93
CA VAL A 143 -9.26 2.98 -4.80
C VAL A 143 -9.20 3.64 -6.18
N ILE A 144 -8.55 2.95 -7.12
CA ILE A 144 -8.21 3.51 -8.43
C ILE A 144 -9.26 3.12 -9.46
N GLN A 145 -9.91 4.11 -10.04
CA GLN A 145 -10.89 3.94 -11.10
C GLN A 145 -10.19 3.80 -12.45
N THR A 146 -10.45 2.70 -13.16
CA THR A 146 -10.08 2.56 -14.57
C THR A 146 -11.05 3.36 -15.45
N GLU A 147 -10.79 3.46 -16.75
CA GLU A 147 -11.71 4.11 -17.69
C GLU A 147 -13.06 3.37 -17.84
N TRP A 148 -13.14 2.10 -17.40
CA TRP A 148 -14.34 1.26 -17.51
C TRP A 148 -15.05 1.03 -16.18
N THR A 149 -14.38 1.19 -15.05
CA THR A 149 -14.93 0.87 -13.72
C THR A 149 -16.25 1.59 -13.49
N SER A 150 -17.32 0.86 -13.15
CA SER A 150 -18.61 1.44 -12.86
C SER A 150 -18.63 2.20 -11.53
N ALA A 151 -19.51 3.18 -11.41
CA ALA A 151 -19.66 3.97 -10.20
C ALA A 151 -20.13 3.11 -9.00
N ASP A 152 -20.95 2.08 -9.24
CA ASP A 152 -21.38 1.13 -8.23
C ASP A 152 -20.20 0.33 -7.66
N VAL A 153 -19.32 -0.15 -8.51
CA VAL A 153 -18.10 -0.89 -8.11
C VAL A 153 -17.21 -0.02 -7.21
N ILE A 154 -17.03 1.26 -7.54
CA ILE A 154 -16.28 2.19 -6.69
C ILE A 154 -17.01 2.37 -5.35
N ALA A 155 -18.31 2.63 -5.35
CA ALA A 155 -19.08 2.85 -4.12
C ALA A 155 -19.03 1.66 -3.18
N ARG A 156 -19.29 0.44 -3.67
CA ARG A 156 -19.24 -0.80 -2.91
C ARG A 156 -17.84 -1.10 -2.35
N THR A 157 -16.79 -0.84 -3.14
CA THR A 157 -15.40 -1.03 -2.68
C THR A 157 -15.05 -0.04 -1.59
N MET A 158 -15.41 1.23 -1.75
CA MET A 158 -15.19 2.27 -0.73
C MET A 158 -15.93 1.95 0.57
N GLU A 159 -17.15 1.44 0.50
CA GLU A 159 -17.93 1.01 1.66
C GLU A 159 -17.28 -0.18 2.38
N LEU A 160 -16.99 -1.27 1.66
CA LEU A 160 -16.29 -2.44 2.21
C LEU A 160 -15.03 -2.06 2.97
N LEU A 161 -14.21 -1.18 2.39
CA LEU A 161 -12.94 -0.78 3.00
C LEU A 161 -13.16 0.11 4.24
N ARG A 162 -14.17 0.98 4.26
CA ARG A 162 -14.54 1.75 5.47
C ARG A 162 -15.01 0.83 6.59
N ASP A 163 -15.84 -0.15 6.28
CA ASP A 163 -16.34 -1.13 7.23
C ASP A 163 -15.21 -2.00 7.80
N ALA A 164 -14.18 -2.27 6.98
CA ALA A 164 -12.94 -2.89 7.41
C ALA A 164 -11.99 -1.96 8.17
N GLY A 165 -12.45 -0.75 8.58
CA GLY A 165 -11.67 0.21 9.35
C GLY A 165 -10.52 0.86 8.57
N ARG A 166 -10.62 0.89 7.23
CA ARG A 166 -9.64 1.57 6.38
C ARG A 166 -10.08 3.00 6.07
N SER A 167 -9.15 3.78 5.56
CA SER A 167 -9.36 5.14 5.04
C SER A 167 -9.25 5.11 3.51
N PRO A 168 -10.28 4.63 2.79
CA PRO A 168 -10.22 4.56 1.35
C PRO A 168 -10.36 5.96 0.73
N VAL A 169 -9.55 6.22 -0.30
CA VAL A 169 -9.61 7.46 -1.11
C VAL A 169 -9.85 7.11 -2.57
N HIS A 170 -10.73 7.85 -3.23
CA HIS A 170 -11.05 7.62 -4.63
C HIS A 170 -10.05 8.32 -5.55
N VAL A 171 -9.25 7.54 -6.27
CA VAL A 171 -8.35 8.01 -7.31
C VAL A 171 -9.10 7.96 -8.65
N ARG A 172 -9.56 9.11 -9.13
CA ARG A 172 -10.47 9.25 -10.28
C ARG A 172 -9.82 8.95 -11.63
N ARG A 173 -8.50 8.88 -11.70
CA ARG A 173 -7.74 8.60 -12.92
C ARG A 173 -6.62 7.63 -12.61
N ASP A 174 -6.57 6.55 -13.38
CA ASP A 174 -5.51 5.55 -13.28
C ASP A 174 -4.24 6.09 -13.94
N ILE A 175 -3.35 6.63 -13.14
CA ILE A 175 -2.06 7.19 -13.56
C ILE A 175 -0.90 6.48 -12.85
N PRO A 176 0.26 6.33 -13.49
CA PRO A 176 1.42 5.67 -12.88
C PRO A 176 1.77 6.27 -11.51
N GLY A 177 1.85 5.40 -10.48
CA GLY A 177 2.19 5.78 -9.09
C GLY A 177 1.06 6.45 -8.32
N PHE A 178 -0.13 6.57 -8.88
CA PHE A 178 -1.34 7.08 -8.23
C PHE A 178 -1.12 8.44 -7.53
N ILE A 179 -1.61 8.64 -6.31
CA ILE A 179 -1.37 9.87 -5.54
C ILE A 179 -0.17 9.70 -4.60
N GLY A 180 -0.20 8.68 -3.76
CA GLY A 180 0.75 8.55 -2.65
C GLY A 180 2.18 8.29 -3.11
N ASN A 181 2.39 7.37 -4.07
CA ASN A 181 3.73 7.13 -4.62
C ASN A 181 4.28 8.36 -5.34
N ARG A 182 3.45 9.09 -6.08
CA ARG A 182 3.89 10.33 -6.76
C ARG A 182 4.40 11.36 -5.76
N LEU A 183 3.66 11.64 -4.69
CA LEU A 183 4.07 12.59 -3.65
C LEU A 183 5.33 12.11 -2.91
N GLN A 184 5.37 10.83 -2.53
CA GLN A 184 6.53 10.26 -1.84
C GLN A 184 7.79 10.30 -2.71
N HIS A 185 7.68 9.98 -4.01
CA HIS A 185 8.84 9.99 -4.90
C HIS A 185 9.27 11.40 -5.33
N ALA A 186 8.36 12.39 -5.37
CA ALA A 186 8.74 13.79 -5.54
C ALA A 186 9.62 14.28 -4.38
N LEU A 187 9.23 13.96 -3.13
CA LEU A 187 10.05 14.25 -1.94
C LEU A 187 11.40 13.52 -1.99
N LYS A 188 11.41 12.22 -2.34
CA LYS A 188 12.66 11.44 -2.44
C LYS A 188 13.60 11.97 -3.51
N ARG A 189 13.07 12.41 -4.66
CA ARG A 189 13.86 12.98 -5.75
C ARG A 189 14.65 14.19 -5.27
N GLU A 190 13.98 15.14 -4.63
CA GLU A 190 14.60 16.33 -4.07
C GLU A 190 15.62 15.98 -2.96
N ALA A 191 15.27 15.09 -2.03
CA ALA A 191 16.18 14.66 -0.97
C ALA A 191 17.47 14.01 -1.51
N ILE A 192 17.38 13.22 -2.59
CA ILE A 192 18.55 12.60 -3.23
C ILE A 192 19.42 13.65 -3.92
N ALA A 193 18.82 14.62 -4.60
CA ALA A 193 19.55 15.71 -5.24
C ALA A 193 20.33 16.53 -4.21
N MET A 194 19.69 16.98 -3.13
CA MET A 194 20.37 17.71 -2.04
C MET A 194 21.53 16.93 -1.42
N LEU A 195 21.35 15.61 -1.23
CA LEU A 195 22.43 14.75 -0.72
C LEU A 195 23.59 14.65 -1.71
N ALA A 196 23.30 14.47 -3.00
CA ALA A 196 24.32 14.36 -4.05
C ALA A 196 25.11 15.66 -4.24
N ASP A 197 24.46 16.80 -4.09
CA ASP A 197 25.04 18.13 -4.19
C ASP A 197 25.78 18.56 -2.89
N GLY A 198 25.76 17.70 -1.86
CA GLY A 198 26.46 17.97 -0.60
C GLY A 198 25.82 19.06 0.25
N VAL A 199 24.54 19.37 0.05
CA VAL A 199 23.80 20.35 0.87
C VAL A 199 23.74 19.90 2.33
N ALA A 200 23.48 18.59 2.56
CA ALA A 200 23.53 17.97 3.88
C ALA A 200 23.73 16.46 3.74
N ASP A 201 24.10 15.78 4.82
CA ASP A 201 24.12 14.32 4.86
C ASP A 201 22.71 13.73 5.01
N ALA A 202 22.60 12.41 4.75
CA ALA A 202 21.31 11.71 4.78
C ALA A 202 20.65 11.72 6.17
N GLU A 203 21.42 11.78 7.26
CA GLU A 203 20.89 11.82 8.62
C GLU A 203 20.26 13.18 8.94
N THR A 204 20.91 14.24 8.51
CA THR A 204 20.41 15.61 8.63
C THR A 204 19.11 15.79 7.83
N ILE A 205 19.07 15.35 6.56
CA ILE A 205 17.86 15.39 5.73
C ILE A 205 16.71 14.62 6.37
N ASP A 206 16.98 13.40 6.85
CA ASP A 206 15.98 12.58 7.57
C ASP A 206 15.44 13.29 8.83
N THR A 207 16.31 14.01 9.56
CA THR A 207 15.95 14.76 10.77
C THR A 207 15.05 15.94 10.42
N VAL A 208 15.41 16.74 9.41
CA VAL A 208 14.58 17.85 8.93
C VAL A 208 13.19 17.36 8.51
N ILE A 209 13.09 16.23 7.80
CA ILE A 209 11.80 15.67 7.40
C ILE A 209 11.00 15.25 8.64
N LYS A 210 11.58 14.46 9.56
CA LYS A 210 10.86 13.88 10.70
C LYS A 210 10.44 14.92 11.73
N ASP A 211 11.36 15.80 12.10
CA ASP A 211 11.18 16.74 13.22
C ASP A 211 10.64 18.11 12.74
N GLY A 212 10.70 18.36 11.43
CA GLY A 212 10.12 19.52 10.77
C GLY A 212 8.69 19.29 10.30
N PHE A 213 8.47 19.38 9.01
CA PHE A 213 7.11 19.30 8.43
C PHE A 213 6.46 17.92 8.55
N GLY A 214 7.24 16.83 8.61
CA GLY A 214 6.73 15.47 8.78
C GLY A 214 5.99 15.25 10.09
N ALA A 215 6.40 15.94 11.17
CA ALA A 215 5.76 15.85 12.48
C ALA A 215 4.27 16.24 12.46
N ARG A 216 3.85 17.10 11.53
CA ARG A 216 2.47 17.58 11.40
C ARG A 216 1.66 16.87 10.31
N LEU A 217 2.30 16.16 9.37
CA LEU A 217 1.61 15.51 8.24
C LEU A 217 0.57 14.45 8.66
N ALA A 218 0.68 13.90 9.85
CA ALA A 218 -0.30 12.94 10.37
C ALA A 218 -1.64 13.58 10.78
N VAL A 219 -1.66 14.90 10.99
CA VAL A 219 -2.83 15.64 11.49
C VAL A 219 -3.24 16.80 10.58
N LEU A 220 -2.40 17.19 9.65
CA LEU A 220 -2.60 18.32 8.77
C LEU A 220 -2.14 17.97 7.35
N GLY A 221 -3.09 17.86 6.42
CA GLY A 221 -2.80 17.64 5.01
C GLY A 221 -2.13 18.86 4.36
N THR A 222 -1.51 18.64 3.19
CA THR A 222 -0.77 19.70 2.48
C THR A 222 -1.66 20.90 2.14
N PHE A 223 -2.89 20.66 1.66
CA PHE A 223 -3.80 21.76 1.31
C PHE A 223 -4.39 22.44 2.55
N GLU A 224 -4.75 21.67 3.60
CA GLU A 224 -5.18 22.24 4.88
C GLU A 224 -4.10 23.15 5.47
N GLN A 225 -2.83 22.73 5.37
CA GLN A 225 -1.70 23.55 5.83
C GLN A 225 -1.52 24.82 4.98
N THR A 226 -1.69 24.71 3.65
CA THR A 226 -1.62 25.85 2.73
C THR A 226 -2.73 26.85 3.01
N ASP A 227 -3.97 26.39 3.22
CA ASP A 227 -5.10 27.25 3.57
C ASP A 227 -4.90 27.92 4.95
N LEU A 228 -4.33 27.17 5.91
CA LEU A 228 -4.05 27.70 7.25
C LEU A 228 -3.05 28.85 7.24
N VAL A 229 -2.00 28.78 6.41
CA VAL A 229 -0.94 29.81 6.38
C VAL A 229 -1.18 30.87 5.31
N GLY A 230 -2.07 30.62 4.36
CA GLY A 230 -2.43 31.53 3.26
C GLY A 230 -1.87 31.08 1.90
N VAL A 231 -2.75 30.99 0.92
CA VAL A 231 -2.42 30.61 -0.47
C VAL A 231 -1.47 31.60 -1.13
N ASN A 232 -1.61 32.89 -0.80
CA ASN A 232 -0.71 33.95 -1.29
C ASN A 232 0.73 33.73 -0.81
N LEU A 233 0.96 33.36 0.46
CA LEU A 233 2.29 33.05 0.96
C LEU A 233 2.90 31.86 0.21
N THR A 234 2.10 30.85 -0.08
CA THR A 234 2.56 29.71 -0.86
C THR A 234 2.94 30.11 -2.29
N LEU A 235 2.18 31.01 -2.93
CA LEU A 235 2.53 31.55 -4.24
C LEU A 235 3.87 32.27 -4.21
N ASP A 236 4.08 33.19 -3.27
CA ASP A 236 5.32 33.95 -3.14
C ASP A 236 6.55 33.02 -2.96
N ILE A 237 6.40 31.98 -2.14
CA ILE A 237 7.43 30.96 -1.94
C ILE A 237 7.70 30.19 -3.24
N HIS A 238 6.65 29.78 -3.97
CA HIS A 238 6.78 29.04 -5.21
C HIS A 238 7.45 29.83 -6.32
N GLU A 239 7.17 31.12 -6.45
CA GLU A 239 7.84 32.01 -7.42
C GLU A 239 9.36 32.05 -7.23
N THR A 240 9.81 31.91 -5.98
CA THR A 240 11.24 31.89 -5.65
C THR A 240 11.84 30.48 -5.72
N LEU A 241 11.18 29.50 -5.09
CA LEU A 241 11.78 28.20 -4.77
C LEU A 241 11.71 27.19 -5.93
N LEU A 242 10.59 27.12 -6.68
CA LEU A 242 10.36 26.03 -7.64
C LEU A 242 11.43 25.95 -8.74
N ARG A 243 12.05 27.06 -9.10
CA ARG A 243 13.13 27.10 -10.10
C ARG A 243 14.41 26.40 -9.65
N HIS A 244 14.58 26.22 -8.34
CA HIS A 244 15.77 25.65 -7.71
C HIS A 244 15.60 24.18 -7.29
N LEU A 245 14.37 23.64 -7.38
CA LEU A 245 14.12 22.23 -7.09
C LEU A 245 14.57 21.32 -8.24
N ASP A 246 14.94 20.09 -7.92
CA ASP A 246 15.30 19.08 -8.91
C ASP A 246 14.13 18.77 -9.87
N ARG A 247 14.41 18.73 -11.18
CA ARG A 247 13.45 18.48 -12.27
C ARG A 247 13.77 17.22 -13.05
N SER A 248 14.71 16.39 -12.57
CA SER A 248 15.11 15.19 -13.28
C SER A 248 13.91 14.25 -13.53
N THR A 249 13.87 13.68 -14.73
CA THR A 249 12.86 12.66 -15.13
C THR A 249 13.41 11.25 -15.01
N GLU A 250 14.71 11.12 -14.75
CA GLU A 250 15.43 9.85 -14.63
C GLU A 250 15.97 9.67 -13.20
N PRO A 251 16.18 8.42 -12.78
CA PRO A 251 16.83 8.15 -11.50
C PRO A 251 18.19 8.83 -11.40
N HIS A 252 18.42 9.55 -10.32
CA HIS A 252 19.63 10.32 -10.09
C HIS A 252 20.90 9.44 -10.21
N PRO A 253 22.00 9.91 -10.84
CA PRO A 253 23.24 9.15 -11.00
C PRO A 253 23.81 8.64 -9.67
N TYR A 254 23.70 9.41 -8.60
CA TYR A 254 24.09 9.00 -7.25
C TYR A 254 23.36 7.74 -6.78
N LEU A 255 22.05 7.63 -7.02
CA LEU A 255 21.28 6.44 -6.68
C LEU A 255 21.70 5.23 -7.51
N ARG A 256 21.96 5.42 -8.82
CA ARG A 256 22.46 4.36 -9.71
C ARG A 256 23.84 3.85 -9.24
N ASP A 257 24.73 4.73 -8.82
CA ASP A 257 26.05 4.39 -8.29
C ASP A 257 25.95 3.57 -7.00
N LEU A 258 25.08 3.94 -6.04
CA LEU A 258 24.84 3.14 -4.84
C LEU A 258 24.43 1.71 -5.19
N VAL A 259 23.50 1.55 -6.12
CA VAL A 259 23.04 0.21 -6.57
C VAL A 259 24.17 -0.56 -7.25
N ALA A 260 24.92 0.07 -8.15
CA ALA A 260 26.05 -0.56 -8.85
C ALA A 260 27.15 -1.04 -7.89
N ARG A 261 27.37 -0.34 -6.77
CA ARG A 261 28.31 -0.73 -5.71
C ARG A 261 27.73 -1.73 -4.71
N GLY A 262 26.52 -2.24 -4.91
CA GLY A 262 25.89 -3.18 -3.98
C GLY A 262 25.44 -2.56 -2.65
N LYS A 263 25.39 -1.24 -2.53
CA LYS A 263 24.90 -0.52 -1.34
C LYS A 263 23.38 -0.48 -1.32
N LEU A 264 22.74 -1.61 -1.01
CA LEU A 264 21.32 -1.86 -1.20
C LEU A 264 20.47 -1.60 0.07
N GLY A 265 21.01 -0.86 1.03
CA GLY A 265 20.32 -0.47 2.25
C GLY A 265 20.59 -1.38 3.45
N MET A 266 19.72 -1.35 4.47
CA MET A 266 19.89 -2.01 5.77
C MET A 266 20.16 -3.51 5.69
N ARG A 267 19.61 -4.21 4.69
CA ARG A 267 19.81 -5.68 4.55
C ARG A 267 21.24 -6.09 4.23
N VAL A 268 22.03 -5.17 3.66
CA VAL A 268 23.45 -5.39 3.31
C VAL A 268 24.40 -4.52 4.16
N GLY A 269 23.85 -3.78 5.14
CA GLY A 269 24.60 -2.95 6.07
C GLY A 269 24.98 -1.57 5.54
N GLU A 270 24.71 -1.24 4.27
CA GLU A 270 25.00 0.08 3.70
C GLU A 270 24.00 0.42 2.58
N GLY A 271 23.58 1.68 2.56
CA GLY A 271 22.78 2.34 1.51
C GLY A 271 23.16 3.81 1.45
N PHE A 272 22.20 4.73 1.61
CA PHE A 272 22.49 6.15 1.86
C PHE A 272 23.24 6.39 3.16
N ARG A 273 23.12 5.46 4.10
CA ARG A 273 23.79 5.44 5.40
C ARG A 273 24.41 4.06 5.66
N LYS A 274 25.38 3.98 6.58
CA LYS A 274 25.85 2.71 7.13
C LYS A 274 24.95 2.26 8.28
N TRP A 275 24.73 0.95 8.38
CA TRP A 275 23.83 0.34 9.34
C TRP A 275 24.46 -0.89 9.99
N THR A 276 24.49 -0.93 11.32
CA THR A 276 24.71 -2.20 11.99
C THR A 276 23.42 -3.03 12.01
N PRO A 277 23.48 -4.35 12.22
CA PRO A 277 22.29 -5.18 12.37
C PRO A 277 21.34 -4.67 13.47
N GLU A 278 21.89 -4.20 14.59
CA GLU A 278 21.15 -3.67 15.74
C GLU A 278 20.44 -2.35 15.39
N GLN A 279 21.12 -1.46 14.70
CA GLN A 279 20.52 -0.20 14.21
C GLN A 279 19.36 -0.47 13.24
N ALA A 280 19.59 -1.39 12.29
CA ALA A 280 18.55 -1.78 11.33
C ALA A 280 17.34 -2.43 12.04
N GLN A 281 17.58 -3.25 13.07
CA GLN A 281 16.50 -3.82 13.89
C GLN A 281 15.77 -2.75 14.69
N ALA A 282 16.47 -1.82 15.31
CA ALA A 282 15.88 -0.73 16.07
C ALA A 282 14.96 0.16 15.19
N VAL A 283 15.30 0.37 13.90
CA VAL A 283 14.44 1.10 12.95
C VAL A 283 13.14 0.31 12.68
N ARG A 284 13.25 -1.00 12.43
CA ARG A 284 12.07 -1.87 12.22
C ARG A 284 11.15 -1.87 13.44
N ASP A 285 11.72 -2.03 14.64
CA ASP A 285 10.94 -2.08 15.89
C ASP A 285 10.26 -0.75 16.20
N ARG A 286 10.94 0.38 15.95
CA ARG A 286 10.38 1.72 16.11
C ARG A 286 9.20 1.94 15.17
N LEU A 287 9.34 1.58 13.90
CA LEU A 287 8.28 1.69 12.90
C LEU A 287 7.08 0.79 13.28
N SER A 288 7.34 -0.47 13.62
CA SER A 288 6.30 -1.43 14.00
C SER A 288 5.53 -0.96 15.22
N ARG A 289 6.20 -0.52 16.28
CA ARG A 289 5.55 0.00 17.51
C ARG A 289 4.70 1.24 17.23
N TYR A 290 5.21 2.18 16.44
CA TYR A 290 4.46 3.38 16.09
C TYR A 290 3.18 3.05 15.31
N LEU A 291 3.29 2.23 14.26
CA LEU A 291 2.15 1.86 13.43
C LEU A 291 1.14 1.00 14.19
N ALA A 292 1.59 0.05 15.01
CA ALA A 292 0.70 -0.77 15.85
C ALA A 292 -0.04 0.09 16.88
N GLY A 293 0.64 1.02 17.54
CA GLY A 293 0.01 1.97 18.47
C GLY A 293 -1.08 2.80 17.80
N ALA A 294 -0.78 3.34 16.62
CA ALA A 294 -1.76 4.10 15.83
C ALA A 294 -2.95 3.23 15.38
N ALA A 295 -2.71 1.98 14.98
CA ALA A 295 -3.77 1.04 14.61
C ALA A 295 -4.68 0.70 15.81
N LYS A 296 -4.11 0.38 16.98
CA LYS A 296 -4.87 0.12 18.21
C LYS A 296 -5.73 1.33 18.61
N ALA A 297 -5.17 2.53 18.57
CA ALA A 297 -5.92 3.76 18.89
C ALA A 297 -7.12 3.97 17.94
N ARG A 298 -6.94 3.75 16.62
CA ARG A 298 -8.05 3.81 15.65
C ARG A 298 -9.14 2.77 15.93
N ASN A 299 -8.74 1.52 16.22
CA ASN A 299 -9.67 0.43 16.50
C ASN A 299 -10.47 0.72 17.78
N ALA A 300 -9.84 1.25 18.82
CA ALA A 300 -10.52 1.66 20.06
C ALA A 300 -11.53 2.79 19.81
N ALA A 301 -11.14 3.82 19.05
CA ALA A 301 -12.04 4.92 18.69
C ALA A 301 -13.23 4.46 17.83
N ALA A 302 -13.04 3.49 16.95
CA ALA A 302 -14.13 2.91 16.15
C ALA A 302 -15.11 2.09 17.01
N LYS A 303 -14.61 1.33 17.99
CA LYS A 303 -15.45 0.57 18.94
C LYS A 303 -16.28 1.50 19.87
N ALA A 304 -15.73 2.65 20.24
CA ALA A 304 -16.43 3.62 21.11
C ALA A 304 -17.56 4.37 20.37
N LYS A 305 -17.59 4.34 19.05
CA LYS A 305 -18.63 5.01 18.23
C LYS A 305 -19.80 4.09 17.83
N ARG A 306 -19.65 2.78 18.10
CA ARG A 306 -20.69 1.75 17.90
C ARG A 306 -21.46 1.49 19.20
#